data_a7f8ff90fbe464e64009c7635cf0c22c
#
_entry.id   a7f8ff90fbe464e64009c7635cf0c22c
#
_cell.length_a   1.000
_cell.length_b   1.000
_cell.length_c   1.000
_cell.angle_alpha   90.00
_cell.angle_beta   90.00
_cell.angle_gamma   90.00
#
_symmetry.space_group_name_H-M   'P 1'
#
loop_
_entity.id
_entity.type
_entity.pdbx_description
1 polymer ?
#
loop_
_entity_poly.entity_id
_entity_poly.type
_entity_poly.pdbx_seq_one_letter_code
_entity_poly.pdbx_strand_id
1 'polypeptide(L)'
;SGGWLNSVKVVLGFLELALALKFLSVADLAYGWRLLDREAFIVLWIVIFSLLGVYLLGKIKFSHDSEVKYVSVPRLFMAIISFAFAIYMVPGLWGAPLKAISAFAPPLYTQDFNLYKNEVHAAFDDYESGMAYAKKVNKPVMIDFSGFGCVNCRKMEASVWTDPKVKQMLENDYVLITLMVDDKTKLPQPIEIQENGKTRKLKTIGDKWSYLQRSKFGSNAQPFYILLNDEGQPLGPSYAFNEDVSKYIQFLQNGLKEFKKEQQ
;
A
#
# COMPACT_ATOMS: atom_id res chain seq x y z
N SER A 1 -5.19 0.69 43.04
CA SER A 1 -5.23 1.59 41.85
C SER A 1 -4.11 1.36 40.85
N GLY A 2 -3.01 0.71 41.23
CA GLY A 2 -1.86 0.46 40.34
C GLY A 2 -2.10 -0.59 39.25
N GLY A 3 -2.88 -1.62 39.51
CA GLY A 3 -3.06 -2.72 38.57
C GLY A 3 -3.85 -2.38 37.31
N TRP A 4 -4.79 -1.45 37.38
CA TRP A 4 -5.50 -0.95 36.17
C TRP A 4 -4.56 -0.19 35.24
N LEU A 5 -3.75 0.70 35.80
CA LEU A 5 -2.79 1.46 35.01
C LEU A 5 -1.75 0.55 34.34
N ASN A 6 -1.32 -0.53 35.02
CA ASN A 6 -0.42 -1.51 34.40
C ASN A 6 -1.08 -2.24 33.25
N SER A 7 -2.35 -2.64 33.39
CA SER A 7 -3.10 -3.27 32.30
C SER A 7 -3.20 -2.36 31.06
N VAL A 8 -3.42 -1.06 31.25
CA VAL A 8 -3.41 -0.09 30.15
C VAL A 8 -2.04 -0.03 29.47
N LYS A 9 -0.95 0.02 30.24
CA LYS A 9 0.42 0.01 29.69
C LYS A 9 0.70 -1.25 28.85
N VAL A 10 0.27 -2.42 29.32
CA VAL A 10 0.45 -3.68 28.59
C VAL A 10 -0.35 -3.69 27.29
N VAL A 11 -1.61 -3.23 27.32
CA VAL A 11 -2.44 -3.11 26.09
C VAL A 11 -1.76 -2.17 25.08
N LEU A 12 -1.29 -1.01 25.54
CA LEU A 12 -0.56 -0.07 24.68
C LEU A 12 0.71 -0.72 24.12
N GLY A 13 1.45 -1.50 24.91
CA GLY A 13 2.62 -2.24 24.44
C GLY A 13 2.31 -3.23 23.32
N PHE A 14 1.18 -3.94 23.37
CA PHE A 14 0.74 -4.79 22.24
C PHE A 14 0.44 -3.96 20.99
N LEU A 15 -0.22 -2.80 21.14
CA LEU A 15 -0.53 -1.92 20.01
C LEU A 15 0.74 -1.30 19.43
N GLU A 16 1.69 -0.88 20.27
CA GLU A 16 2.99 -0.36 19.83
C GLU A 16 3.80 -1.42 19.08
N LEU A 17 3.77 -2.68 19.53
CA LEU A 17 4.41 -3.80 18.84
C LEU A 17 3.80 -4.02 17.45
N ALA A 18 2.46 -3.99 17.33
CA ALA A 18 1.78 -4.11 16.06
C ALA A 18 2.15 -2.95 15.11
N LEU A 19 2.21 -1.72 15.60
CA LEU A 19 2.63 -0.55 14.83
C LEU A 19 4.11 -0.61 14.45
N ALA A 20 4.98 -1.10 15.33
CA ALA A 20 6.41 -1.29 15.02
C ALA A 20 6.59 -2.23 13.83
N LEU A 21 5.82 -3.32 13.76
CA LEU A 21 5.82 -4.23 12.60
C LEU A 21 5.37 -3.52 11.32
N LYS A 22 4.41 -2.58 11.40
CA LYS A 22 4.02 -1.76 10.24
C LYS A 22 5.19 -0.94 9.72
N PHE A 23 5.91 -0.23 10.58
CA PHE A 23 7.06 0.58 10.16
C PHE A 23 8.23 -0.30 9.66
N LEU A 24 8.45 -1.44 10.32
CA LEU A 24 9.45 -2.41 9.86
C LEU A 24 9.11 -2.95 8.47
N SER A 25 7.85 -3.27 8.20
CA SER A 25 7.39 -3.72 6.89
C SER A 25 7.61 -2.67 5.80
N VAL A 26 7.35 -1.39 6.09
CA VAL A 26 7.63 -0.31 5.12
C VAL A 26 9.13 -0.19 4.85
N ALA A 27 9.97 -0.28 5.88
CA ALA A 27 11.42 -0.27 5.71
C ALA A 27 11.91 -1.49 4.92
N ASP A 28 11.38 -2.68 5.25
CA ASP A 28 11.69 -3.93 4.57
C ASP A 28 11.44 -3.85 3.06
N LEU A 29 10.28 -3.34 2.67
CA LEU A 29 9.93 -3.14 1.27
C LEU A 29 10.80 -2.07 0.60
N ALA A 30 11.01 -0.92 1.27
CA ALA A 30 11.76 0.19 0.71
C ALA A 30 13.24 -0.15 0.47
N TYR A 31 13.83 -1.00 1.32
CA TYR A 31 15.20 -1.49 1.19
C TYR A 31 15.30 -2.83 0.43
N GLY A 32 14.20 -3.46 0.09
CA GLY A 32 14.17 -4.71 -0.67
C GLY A 32 14.67 -5.93 0.09
N TRP A 33 14.57 -5.95 1.43
CA TRP A 33 15.04 -7.08 2.26
C TRP A 33 14.19 -8.33 2.12
N ARG A 34 12.86 -8.16 1.90
CA ARG A 34 11.87 -9.23 1.77
C ARG A 34 11.84 -10.20 2.95
N LEU A 35 11.88 -9.67 4.17
CA LEU A 35 11.80 -10.42 5.41
C LEU A 35 10.40 -10.44 5.99
N LEU A 36 9.60 -9.42 5.69
CA LEU A 36 8.29 -9.20 6.27
C LEU A 36 7.25 -8.99 5.16
N ASP A 37 7.11 -10.00 4.31
CA ASP A 37 6.06 -10.04 3.29
C ASP A 37 4.66 -10.07 3.92
N ARG A 38 3.62 -9.89 3.12
CA ARG A 38 2.26 -9.68 3.60
C ARG A 38 1.75 -10.81 4.51
N GLU A 39 1.96 -12.07 4.15
CA GLU A 39 1.55 -13.21 4.96
C GLU A 39 2.28 -13.25 6.30
N ALA A 40 3.58 -13.02 6.34
CA ALA A 40 4.36 -12.98 7.58
C ALA A 40 3.85 -11.85 8.50
N PHE A 41 3.59 -10.67 7.93
CA PHE A 41 3.01 -9.54 8.66
C PHE A 41 1.63 -9.90 9.26
N ILE A 42 0.73 -10.50 8.46
CA ILE A 42 -0.63 -10.86 8.89
C ILE A 42 -0.57 -11.94 9.98
N VAL A 43 0.28 -12.96 9.84
CA VAL A 43 0.48 -14.00 10.87
C VAL A 43 0.89 -13.37 12.19
N LEU A 44 1.88 -12.48 12.19
CA LEU A 44 2.35 -11.80 13.40
C LEU A 44 1.25 -10.94 14.02
N TRP A 45 0.47 -10.23 13.22
CA TRP A 45 -0.66 -9.44 13.71
C TRP A 45 -1.76 -10.31 14.32
N ILE A 46 -2.11 -11.44 13.68
CA ILE A 46 -3.08 -12.41 14.23
C ILE A 46 -2.60 -12.90 15.61
N VAL A 47 -1.32 -13.25 15.74
CA VAL A 47 -0.74 -13.73 16.99
C VAL A 47 -0.76 -12.62 18.06
N ILE A 48 -0.35 -11.40 17.72
CA ILE A 48 -0.32 -10.26 18.65
C ILE A 48 -1.73 -9.97 19.20
N PHE A 49 -2.74 -9.85 18.33
CA PHE A 49 -4.11 -9.56 18.78
C PHE A 49 -4.78 -10.74 19.48
N SER A 50 -4.42 -11.98 19.13
CA SER A 50 -4.86 -13.17 19.87
C SER A 50 -4.27 -13.19 21.28
N LEU A 51 -2.97 -12.93 21.44
CA LEU A 51 -2.31 -12.84 22.74
C LEU A 51 -2.85 -11.68 23.58
N LEU A 52 -3.16 -10.54 22.97
CA LEU A 52 -3.84 -9.43 23.63
C LEU A 52 -5.21 -9.88 24.18
N GLY A 53 -6.00 -10.61 23.39
CA GLY A 53 -7.27 -11.18 23.84
C GLY A 53 -7.10 -12.11 25.04
N VAL A 54 -6.11 -13.01 24.99
CA VAL A 54 -5.76 -13.94 26.10
C VAL A 54 -5.32 -13.17 27.36
N TYR A 55 -4.51 -12.10 27.19
CA TYR A 55 -4.12 -11.23 28.29
C TYR A 55 -5.33 -10.54 28.93
N LEU A 56 -6.23 -9.98 28.12
CA LEU A 56 -7.44 -9.32 28.61
C LEU A 56 -8.35 -10.27 29.40
N LEU A 57 -8.39 -11.56 29.06
CA LEU A 57 -9.08 -12.60 29.83
C LEU A 57 -8.34 -13.02 31.09
N GLY A 58 -7.16 -12.43 31.37
CA GLY A 58 -6.38 -12.72 32.60
C GLY A 58 -5.66 -14.06 32.57
N LYS A 59 -5.47 -14.68 31.38
CA LYS A 59 -4.76 -15.95 31.22
C LYS A 59 -3.24 -15.79 31.05
N ILE A 60 -2.80 -14.61 30.63
CA ILE A 60 -1.39 -14.19 30.63
C ILE A 60 -1.22 -13.14 31.73
N LYS A 61 -0.13 -13.21 32.49
CA LYS A 61 0.21 -12.27 33.55
C LYS A 61 1.66 -11.82 33.39
N PHE A 62 1.92 -10.55 33.56
CA PHE A 62 3.27 -9.97 33.63
C PHE A 62 3.60 -9.59 35.11
N SER A 63 4.88 -9.31 35.37
CA SER A 63 5.45 -9.18 36.74
C SER A 63 4.78 -8.13 37.62
N HIS A 64 4.11 -7.13 37.06
CA HIS A 64 3.44 -6.05 37.79
C HIS A 64 1.92 -6.08 37.65
N ASP A 65 1.35 -7.18 37.13
CA ASP A 65 -0.09 -7.32 37.00
C ASP A 65 -0.74 -7.69 38.33
N SER A 66 -1.88 -7.08 38.59
CA SER A 66 -2.76 -7.50 39.70
C SER A 66 -3.46 -8.81 39.37
N GLU A 67 -3.78 -9.61 40.37
CA GLU A 67 -4.58 -10.81 40.15
C GLU A 67 -5.97 -10.47 39.59
N VAL A 68 -6.30 -11.12 38.48
CA VAL A 68 -7.63 -11.04 37.86
C VAL A 68 -8.44 -12.22 38.36
N LYS A 69 -9.14 -12.03 39.50
CA LYS A 69 -10.05 -13.07 40.08
C LYS A 69 -11.28 -13.27 39.18
N TYR A 70 -11.79 -12.18 38.61
CA TYR A 70 -12.95 -12.16 37.73
C TYR A 70 -12.68 -11.25 36.53
N VAL A 71 -13.11 -11.67 35.33
CA VAL A 71 -13.03 -10.82 34.13
C VAL A 71 -14.16 -9.80 34.20
N SER A 72 -13.84 -8.51 34.25
CA SER A 72 -14.84 -7.45 34.20
C SER A 72 -15.48 -7.35 32.82
N VAL A 73 -16.70 -6.84 32.75
CA VAL A 73 -17.43 -6.68 31.49
C VAL A 73 -16.64 -5.88 30.45
N PRO A 74 -16.02 -4.72 30.77
CA PRO A 74 -15.19 -4.00 29.80
C PRO A 74 -14.00 -4.82 29.25
N ARG A 75 -13.32 -5.58 30.12
CA ARG A 75 -12.22 -6.46 29.71
C ARG A 75 -12.69 -7.55 28.76
N LEU A 76 -13.88 -8.14 29.02
CA LEU A 76 -14.47 -9.15 28.14
C LEU A 76 -14.78 -8.58 26.77
N PHE A 77 -15.41 -7.39 26.70
CA PHE A 77 -15.70 -6.74 25.42
C PHE A 77 -14.42 -6.44 24.63
N MET A 78 -13.39 -5.93 25.29
CA MET A 78 -12.10 -5.68 24.63
C MET A 78 -11.44 -6.97 24.16
N ALA A 79 -11.53 -8.07 24.90
CA ALA A 79 -11.05 -9.38 24.48
C ALA A 79 -11.81 -9.88 23.24
N ILE A 80 -13.14 -9.74 23.21
CA ILE A 80 -13.97 -10.10 22.05
C ILE A 80 -13.55 -9.27 20.82
N ILE A 81 -13.37 -7.97 20.96
CA ILE A 81 -12.91 -7.10 19.87
C ILE A 81 -11.54 -7.57 19.35
N SER A 82 -10.61 -7.89 20.25
CA SER A 82 -9.26 -8.34 19.89
C SER A 82 -9.27 -9.66 19.12
N PHE A 83 -10.04 -10.65 19.59
CA PHE A 83 -10.19 -11.93 18.89
C PHE A 83 -10.96 -11.79 17.58
N ALA A 84 -12.03 -10.99 17.55
CA ALA A 84 -12.77 -10.72 16.31
C ALA A 84 -11.87 -10.08 15.25
N PHE A 85 -10.99 -9.15 15.65
CA PHE A 85 -10.01 -8.54 14.78
C PHE A 85 -8.97 -9.55 14.28
N ALA A 86 -8.46 -10.42 15.14
CA ALA A 86 -7.56 -11.50 14.76
C ALA A 86 -8.21 -12.46 13.74
N ILE A 87 -9.46 -12.88 13.97
CA ILE A 87 -10.22 -13.75 13.07
C ILE A 87 -10.51 -13.06 11.74
N TYR A 88 -10.83 -11.76 11.76
CA TYR A 88 -11.02 -10.97 10.52
C TYR A 88 -9.80 -11.01 9.61
N MET A 89 -8.59 -11.09 10.16
CA MET A 89 -7.35 -11.11 9.37
C MET A 89 -7.05 -12.48 8.75
N VAL A 90 -7.64 -13.57 9.24
CA VAL A 90 -7.36 -14.94 8.78
C VAL A 90 -7.51 -15.13 7.26
N PRO A 91 -8.58 -14.65 6.60
CA PRO A 91 -8.69 -14.75 5.14
C PRO A 91 -7.56 -14.06 4.37
N GLY A 92 -6.90 -13.07 4.98
CA GLY A 92 -5.74 -12.37 4.41
C GLY A 92 -4.55 -13.30 4.17
N LEU A 93 -4.43 -14.41 4.90
CA LEU A 93 -3.40 -15.42 4.68
C LEU A 93 -3.52 -16.12 3.31
N TRP A 94 -4.67 -16.03 2.67
CA TRP A 94 -4.94 -16.55 1.33
C TRP A 94 -5.16 -15.44 0.30
N GLY A 95 -4.80 -14.19 0.61
CA GLY A 95 -4.84 -13.08 -0.33
C GLY A 95 -6.11 -12.22 -0.30
N ALA A 96 -6.98 -12.36 0.71
CA ALA A 96 -8.10 -11.43 0.85
C ALA A 96 -7.58 -9.98 1.05
N PRO A 97 -8.19 -8.98 0.40
CA PRO A 97 -7.68 -7.59 0.42
C PRO A 97 -7.74 -6.91 1.79
N LEU A 98 -8.55 -7.41 2.73
CA LEU A 98 -8.65 -6.92 4.12
C LEU A 98 -8.79 -5.39 4.20
N LYS A 99 -9.88 -4.85 3.67
CA LYS A 99 -10.09 -3.39 3.54
C LYS A 99 -9.89 -2.61 4.84
N ALA A 100 -10.30 -3.17 5.99
CA ALA A 100 -10.17 -2.49 7.28
C ALA A 100 -8.71 -2.29 7.75
N ILE A 101 -7.77 -3.10 7.28
CA ILE A 101 -6.34 -2.98 7.62
C ILE A 101 -5.45 -2.66 6.41
N SER A 102 -6.03 -2.34 5.26
CA SER A 102 -5.29 -2.05 4.04
C SER A 102 -4.25 -0.94 4.21
N ALA A 103 -4.52 0.03 5.10
CA ALA A 103 -3.59 1.10 5.45
C ALA A 103 -2.32 0.62 6.19
N PHE A 104 -2.37 -0.56 6.78
CA PHE A 104 -1.29 -1.09 7.63
C PHE A 104 -0.57 -2.26 7.01
N ALA A 105 -1.30 -3.17 6.37
CA ALA A 105 -0.73 -4.37 5.78
C ALA A 105 0.13 -4.05 4.55
N PRO A 106 1.22 -4.83 4.31
CA PRO A 106 1.98 -4.74 3.07
C PRO A 106 1.10 -4.92 1.84
N PRO A 107 1.57 -4.48 0.66
CA PRO A 107 0.84 -4.65 -0.60
C PRO A 107 0.51 -6.12 -0.88
N LEU A 108 -0.61 -6.36 -1.56
CA LEU A 108 -1.04 -7.71 -1.93
C LEU A 108 0.00 -8.45 -2.79
N TYR A 109 0.70 -7.75 -3.68
CA TYR A 109 1.70 -8.35 -4.58
C TYR A 109 2.93 -8.92 -3.86
N THR A 110 3.13 -8.65 -2.56
CA THR A 110 4.21 -9.23 -1.76
C THR A 110 3.87 -10.62 -1.23
N GLN A 111 2.63 -11.08 -1.42
CA GLN A 111 2.15 -12.36 -0.91
C GLN A 111 2.43 -13.49 -1.90
N ASP A 112 3.10 -14.56 -1.43
CA ASP A 112 3.48 -15.70 -2.28
C ASP A 112 2.28 -16.55 -2.70
N PHE A 113 1.26 -16.64 -1.85
CA PHE A 113 0.09 -17.48 -2.09
C PHE A 113 -1.21 -16.67 -2.06
N ASN A 114 -1.86 -16.56 -3.23
CA ASN A 114 -3.08 -15.78 -3.39
C ASN A 114 -4.16 -16.61 -4.12
N LEU A 115 -5.23 -16.95 -3.40
CA LEU A 115 -6.40 -17.65 -3.96
C LEU A 115 -7.39 -16.70 -4.63
N TYR A 116 -7.42 -15.43 -4.23
CA TYR A 116 -8.44 -14.49 -4.68
C TYR A 116 -8.19 -13.93 -6.08
N LYS A 117 -6.95 -13.93 -6.58
CA LYS A 117 -6.55 -13.44 -7.92
C LYS A 117 -7.16 -12.07 -8.30
N ASN A 118 -7.50 -11.26 -7.30
CA ASN A 118 -8.15 -9.95 -7.52
C ASN A 118 -7.16 -8.79 -7.55
N GLU A 119 -5.87 -9.10 -7.55
CA GLU A 119 -4.82 -8.10 -7.64
C GLU A 119 -4.68 -7.56 -9.05
N VAL A 120 -4.44 -6.27 -9.13
CA VAL A 120 -3.91 -5.64 -10.32
C VAL A 120 -2.40 -5.55 -10.15
N HIS A 121 -1.67 -6.19 -11.03
CA HIS A 121 -0.21 -6.09 -11.08
C HIS A 121 0.19 -5.05 -12.12
N ALA A 122 1.06 -4.12 -11.70
CA ALA A 122 1.71 -3.26 -12.67
C ALA A 122 2.57 -4.10 -13.60
N ALA A 123 2.43 -3.88 -14.90
CA ALA A 123 3.25 -4.56 -15.90
C ALA A 123 4.70 -4.06 -15.86
N PHE A 124 4.93 -2.84 -15.37
CA PHE A 124 6.23 -2.18 -15.33
C PHE A 124 6.39 -1.38 -14.03
N ASP A 125 7.62 -1.37 -13.52
CA ASP A 125 8.10 -0.55 -12.40
C ASP A 125 9.14 0.50 -12.83
N ASP A 126 9.34 0.64 -14.15
CA ASP A 126 10.26 1.58 -14.78
C ASP A 126 9.54 2.36 -15.88
N TYR A 127 9.69 3.69 -15.87
CA TYR A 127 9.02 4.59 -16.79
C TYR A 127 9.41 4.34 -18.24
N GLU A 128 10.71 4.24 -18.50
CA GLU A 128 11.25 4.16 -19.85
C GLU A 128 10.84 2.84 -20.52
N SER A 129 10.96 1.73 -19.81
CA SER A 129 10.58 0.40 -20.32
C SER A 129 9.07 0.28 -20.55
N GLY A 130 8.26 0.82 -19.62
CA GLY A 130 6.80 0.82 -19.75
C GLY A 130 6.33 1.67 -20.92
N MET A 131 6.89 2.88 -21.13
CA MET A 131 6.57 3.73 -22.26
C MET A 131 6.99 3.10 -23.60
N ALA A 132 8.17 2.49 -23.66
CA ALA A 132 8.63 1.77 -24.85
C ALA A 132 7.68 0.61 -25.23
N TYR A 133 7.20 -0.13 -24.23
CA TYR A 133 6.23 -1.18 -24.46
C TYR A 133 4.88 -0.64 -24.91
N ALA A 134 4.38 0.43 -24.28
CA ALA A 134 3.12 1.06 -24.66
C ALA A 134 3.11 1.51 -26.13
N LYS A 135 4.20 2.12 -26.57
CA LYS A 135 4.40 2.50 -27.98
C LYS A 135 4.37 1.29 -28.92
N LYS A 136 5.02 0.18 -28.53
CA LYS A 136 5.03 -1.07 -29.31
C LYS A 136 3.65 -1.70 -29.47
N VAL A 137 2.81 -1.64 -28.44
CA VAL A 137 1.47 -2.26 -28.45
C VAL A 137 0.35 -1.27 -28.76
N ASN A 138 0.68 -0.01 -29.02
CA ASN A 138 -0.25 1.09 -29.30
C ASN A 138 -1.37 1.18 -28.26
N LYS A 139 -0.98 1.27 -26.98
CA LYS A 139 -1.91 1.44 -25.86
C LYS A 139 -1.55 2.68 -25.05
N PRO A 140 -2.56 3.34 -24.44
CA PRO A 140 -2.32 4.41 -23.49
C PRO A 140 -1.67 3.86 -22.22
N VAL A 141 -0.99 4.73 -21.51
CA VAL A 141 -0.29 4.41 -20.26
C VAL A 141 -1.07 4.99 -19.08
N MET A 142 -1.17 4.23 -18.00
CA MET A 142 -1.49 4.75 -16.69
C MET A 142 -0.26 4.69 -15.81
N ILE A 143 0.20 5.85 -15.34
CA ILE A 143 1.24 5.91 -14.31
C ILE A 143 0.59 6.07 -12.94
N ASP A 144 1.01 5.20 -12.02
CA ASP A 144 0.75 5.27 -10.60
C ASP A 144 2.03 5.66 -9.87
N PHE A 145 2.11 6.92 -9.42
CA PHE A 145 3.13 7.31 -8.45
C PHE A 145 2.69 6.90 -7.06
N SER A 146 3.32 5.87 -6.55
CA SER A 146 2.99 5.19 -5.30
C SER A 146 4.16 5.24 -4.32
N GLY A 147 3.97 4.61 -3.15
CA GLY A 147 5.02 4.42 -2.16
C GLY A 147 4.72 3.23 -1.27
N PHE A 148 5.76 2.56 -0.79
CA PHE A 148 5.62 1.44 0.16
C PHE A 148 4.96 1.88 1.47
N GLY A 149 5.26 3.10 1.93
CA GLY A 149 4.66 3.72 3.10
C GLY A 149 3.32 4.43 2.85
N CYS A 150 2.84 4.47 1.62
CA CYS A 150 1.67 5.24 1.22
C CYS A 150 0.36 4.56 1.65
N VAL A 151 -0.22 5.02 2.74
CA VAL A 151 -1.51 4.55 3.28
C VAL A 151 -2.65 4.67 2.27
N ASN A 152 -2.75 5.82 1.60
CA ASN A 152 -3.81 6.08 0.64
C ASN A 152 -3.68 5.23 -0.64
N CYS A 153 -2.45 4.91 -1.04
CA CYS A 153 -2.18 3.99 -2.15
C CYS A 153 -2.74 2.59 -1.82
N ARG A 154 -2.42 2.07 -0.61
CA ARG A 154 -2.96 0.76 -0.15
C ARG A 154 -4.48 0.73 -0.08
N LYS A 155 -5.12 1.84 0.31
CA LYS A 155 -6.58 1.96 0.30
C LYS A 155 -7.15 1.91 -1.11
N MET A 156 -6.56 2.63 -2.06
CA MET A 156 -7.00 2.59 -3.46
C MET A 156 -6.88 1.18 -4.05
N GLU A 157 -5.76 0.50 -3.82
CA GLU A 157 -5.57 -0.89 -4.27
C GLU A 157 -6.60 -1.85 -3.69
N ALA A 158 -6.90 -1.72 -2.39
CA ALA A 158 -7.84 -2.62 -1.71
C ALA A 158 -9.32 -2.32 -1.98
N SER A 159 -9.68 -1.07 -2.29
CA SER A 159 -11.08 -0.63 -2.40
C SER A 159 -11.50 -0.39 -3.85
N VAL A 160 -10.63 0.22 -4.67
CA VAL A 160 -10.95 0.67 -6.02
C VAL A 160 -10.42 -0.30 -7.07
N TRP A 161 -9.16 -0.72 -6.96
CA TRP A 161 -8.54 -1.59 -7.96
C TRP A 161 -9.06 -3.03 -7.93
N THR A 162 -9.64 -3.45 -6.80
CA THR A 162 -10.33 -4.75 -6.68
C THR A 162 -11.72 -4.77 -7.35
N ASP A 163 -12.25 -3.64 -7.80
CA ASP A 163 -13.47 -3.61 -8.60
C ASP A 163 -13.22 -4.30 -9.95
N PRO A 164 -14.09 -5.26 -10.37
CA PRO A 164 -13.85 -6.04 -11.59
C PRO A 164 -13.71 -5.20 -12.85
N LYS A 165 -14.44 -4.08 -12.97
CA LYS A 165 -14.38 -3.20 -14.14
C LYS A 165 -13.11 -2.37 -14.15
N VAL A 166 -12.71 -1.84 -12.99
CA VAL A 166 -11.45 -1.11 -12.85
C VAL A 166 -10.28 -2.04 -13.18
N LYS A 167 -10.26 -3.24 -12.58
CA LYS A 167 -9.23 -4.25 -12.85
C LYS A 167 -9.14 -4.57 -14.34
N GLN A 168 -10.26 -4.88 -14.97
CA GLN A 168 -10.31 -5.18 -16.41
C GLN A 168 -9.72 -4.04 -17.26
N MET A 169 -10.05 -2.79 -16.95
CA MET A 169 -9.53 -1.64 -17.69
C MET A 169 -8.02 -1.47 -17.48
N LEU A 170 -7.54 -1.59 -16.24
CA LEU A 170 -6.12 -1.44 -15.92
C LEU A 170 -5.26 -2.53 -16.57
N GLU A 171 -5.74 -3.78 -16.60
CA GLU A 171 -5.00 -4.91 -17.16
C GLU A 171 -5.09 -5.01 -18.69
N ASN A 172 -6.21 -4.63 -19.29
CA ASN A 172 -6.45 -4.87 -20.71
C ASN A 172 -6.36 -3.62 -21.58
N ASP A 173 -6.78 -2.46 -21.06
CA ASP A 173 -6.91 -1.25 -21.88
C ASP A 173 -5.71 -0.32 -21.75
N TYR A 174 -4.95 -0.44 -20.65
CA TYR A 174 -3.78 0.39 -20.34
C TYR A 174 -2.50 -0.44 -20.22
N VAL A 175 -1.36 0.23 -20.39
CA VAL A 175 -0.09 -0.23 -19.86
C VAL A 175 0.09 0.41 -18.48
N LEU A 176 -0.02 -0.38 -17.41
CA LEU A 176 0.11 0.10 -16.04
C LEU A 176 1.59 0.14 -15.64
N ILE A 177 2.05 1.31 -15.21
CA ILE A 177 3.39 1.56 -14.68
C ILE A 177 3.25 2.07 -13.25
N THR A 178 3.77 1.35 -12.27
CA THR A 178 3.79 1.79 -10.87
C THR A 178 5.20 2.20 -10.47
N LEU A 179 5.36 3.46 -10.03
CA LEU A 179 6.64 4.06 -9.70
C LEU A 179 6.70 4.36 -8.19
N MET A 180 7.51 3.60 -7.45
CA MET A 180 7.66 3.75 -6.00
C MET A 180 8.61 4.89 -5.67
N VAL A 181 8.07 6.02 -5.20
CA VAL A 181 8.85 7.25 -4.93
C VAL A 181 9.69 7.17 -3.65
N ASP A 182 9.46 6.18 -2.81
CA ASP A 182 10.19 5.93 -1.56
C ASP A 182 11.12 4.71 -1.62
N ASP A 183 11.35 4.15 -2.80
CA ASP A 183 12.28 3.05 -3.03
C ASP A 183 13.73 3.46 -2.71
N LYS A 184 14.38 2.74 -1.78
CA LYS A 184 15.75 2.99 -1.32
C LYS A 184 16.81 2.21 -2.07
N THR A 185 16.41 1.41 -3.05
CA THR A 185 17.34 0.71 -3.95
C THR A 185 18.24 1.72 -4.65
N LYS A 186 19.55 1.50 -4.55
CA LYS A 186 20.54 2.42 -5.13
C LYS A 186 20.54 2.34 -6.65
N LEU A 187 20.62 3.48 -7.30
CA LEU A 187 20.90 3.55 -8.73
C LEU A 187 22.32 3.03 -9.02
N PRO A 188 22.53 2.37 -10.16
CA PRO A 188 23.89 1.94 -10.57
C PRO A 188 24.89 3.09 -10.60
N GLN A 189 24.42 4.26 -11.05
CA GLN A 189 25.17 5.51 -11.02
C GLN A 189 24.24 6.65 -10.58
N PRO A 190 24.67 7.54 -9.66
CA PRO A 190 23.90 8.70 -9.26
C PRO A 190 23.67 9.63 -10.47
N ILE A 191 22.46 10.16 -10.61
CA ILE A 191 22.08 11.10 -11.67
C ILE A 191 22.21 12.51 -11.13
N GLU A 192 23.01 13.36 -11.76
CA GLU A 192 23.10 14.77 -11.43
C GLU A 192 22.00 15.55 -12.14
N ILE A 193 21.26 16.36 -11.39
CA ILE A 193 20.20 17.22 -11.90
C ILE A 193 20.40 18.66 -11.43
N GLN A 194 19.82 19.62 -12.17
CA GLN A 194 19.68 20.99 -11.74
C GLN A 194 18.24 21.22 -11.27
N GLU A 195 18.04 21.53 -10.00
CA GLU A 195 16.73 21.80 -9.42
C GLU A 195 16.80 23.07 -8.58
N ASN A 196 15.99 24.08 -8.92
CA ASN A 196 15.95 25.39 -8.24
C ASN A 196 17.33 26.08 -8.14
N GLY A 197 18.12 26.02 -9.20
CA GLY A 197 19.45 26.64 -9.28
C GLY A 197 20.55 25.91 -8.45
N LYS A 198 20.26 24.71 -7.93
CA LYS A 198 21.21 23.89 -7.17
C LYS A 198 21.43 22.55 -7.87
N THR A 199 22.68 22.09 -7.87
CA THR A 199 23.01 20.73 -8.31
C THR A 199 22.62 19.73 -7.22
N ARG A 200 21.80 18.74 -7.58
CA ARG A 200 21.37 17.66 -6.70
C ARG A 200 21.71 16.32 -7.35
N LYS A 201 22.05 15.32 -6.52
CA LYS A 201 22.31 13.95 -6.97
C LYS A 201 21.14 13.06 -6.55
N LEU A 202 20.51 12.42 -7.53
CA LEU A 202 19.55 11.36 -7.32
C LEU A 202 20.35 10.06 -7.10
N LYS A 203 20.15 9.40 -5.95
CA LYS A 203 20.97 8.25 -5.54
C LYS A 203 20.17 6.95 -5.54
N THR A 204 18.85 7.03 -5.46
CA THR A 204 17.95 5.88 -5.36
C THR A 204 16.92 5.87 -6.49
N ILE A 205 16.30 4.72 -6.70
CA ILE A 205 15.18 4.57 -7.63
C ILE A 205 14.03 5.52 -7.25
N GLY A 206 13.70 5.61 -5.95
CA GLY A 206 12.70 6.53 -5.45
C GLY A 206 13.04 8.00 -5.69
N ASP A 207 14.33 8.39 -5.57
CA ASP A 207 14.77 9.76 -5.96
C ASP A 207 14.48 10.04 -7.42
N LYS A 208 14.75 9.08 -8.32
CA LYS A 208 14.50 9.19 -9.78
C LYS A 208 13.02 9.41 -10.05
N TRP A 209 12.14 8.58 -9.47
CA TRP A 209 10.70 8.69 -9.70
C TRP A 209 10.08 9.92 -9.05
N SER A 210 10.50 10.27 -7.83
CA SER A 210 10.08 11.49 -7.17
C SER A 210 10.47 12.74 -7.96
N TYR A 211 11.65 12.75 -8.57
CA TYR A 211 12.08 13.83 -9.46
C TYR A 211 11.25 13.88 -10.74
N LEU A 212 11.01 12.74 -11.39
CA LEU A 212 10.17 12.65 -12.59
C LEU A 212 8.77 13.21 -12.31
N GLN A 213 8.16 12.83 -11.17
CA GLN A 213 6.84 13.31 -10.78
C GLN A 213 6.81 14.82 -10.63
N ARG A 214 7.79 15.40 -9.94
CA ARG A 214 7.84 16.86 -9.74
C ARG A 214 8.15 17.62 -11.02
N SER A 215 9.15 17.18 -11.77
CA SER A 215 9.65 17.91 -12.93
C SER A 215 8.72 17.83 -14.14
N LYS A 216 8.10 16.69 -14.37
CA LYS A 216 7.23 16.47 -15.52
C LYS A 216 5.76 16.78 -15.23
N PHE A 217 5.26 16.48 -14.02
CA PHE A 217 3.84 16.58 -13.69
C PHE A 217 3.53 17.61 -12.58
N GLY A 218 4.54 18.28 -12.04
CA GLY A 218 4.34 19.35 -11.05
C GLY A 218 3.73 18.90 -9.71
N SER A 219 3.83 17.61 -9.38
CA SER A 219 3.23 17.03 -8.17
C SER A 219 4.24 16.21 -7.35
N ASN A 220 4.00 16.11 -6.05
CA ASN A 220 4.76 15.24 -5.14
C ASN A 220 3.86 14.45 -4.18
N ALA A 221 2.55 14.42 -4.45
CA ALA A 221 1.57 13.69 -3.64
C ALA A 221 1.43 12.24 -4.11
N GLN A 222 1.13 11.31 -3.19
CA GLN A 222 0.79 9.93 -3.48
C GLN A 222 -0.55 9.57 -2.80
N PRO A 223 -1.40 8.74 -3.46
CA PRO A 223 -1.28 8.30 -4.84
C PRO A 223 -1.47 9.44 -5.83
N PHE A 224 -0.79 9.35 -6.97
CA PHE A 224 -0.98 10.28 -8.08
C PHE A 224 -1.06 9.47 -9.36
N TYR A 225 -2.21 9.51 -10.00
CA TYR A 225 -2.50 8.79 -11.23
C TYR A 225 -2.55 9.75 -12.41
N ILE A 226 -1.84 9.41 -13.48
CA ILE A 226 -1.90 10.19 -14.71
C ILE A 226 -1.97 9.27 -15.92
N LEU A 227 -2.81 9.63 -16.88
CA LEU A 227 -2.99 8.91 -18.12
C LEU A 227 -2.20 9.60 -19.22
N LEU A 228 -1.40 8.85 -19.95
CA LEU A 228 -0.55 9.36 -21.01
C LEU A 228 -0.82 8.63 -22.33
N ASN A 229 -0.58 9.31 -23.45
CA ASN A 229 -0.44 8.64 -24.73
C ASN A 229 0.93 7.94 -24.83
N ASP A 230 1.18 7.24 -25.92
CA ASP A 230 2.42 6.51 -26.18
C ASP A 230 3.64 7.41 -26.42
N GLU A 231 3.44 8.73 -26.57
CA GLU A 231 4.49 9.75 -26.63
C GLU A 231 4.76 10.41 -25.27
N GLY A 232 3.99 10.03 -24.24
CA GLY A 232 4.14 10.53 -22.87
C GLY A 232 3.49 11.88 -22.62
N GLN A 233 2.50 12.27 -23.44
CA GLN A 233 1.69 13.48 -23.23
C GLN A 233 0.45 13.12 -22.41
N PRO A 234 0.01 13.98 -21.46
CA PRO A 234 -1.19 13.77 -20.67
C PRO A 234 -2.46 13.71 -21.51
N LEU A 235 -3.28 12.69 -21.31
CA LEU A 235 -4.61 12.53 -21.93
C LEU A 235 -5.74 13.24 -21.18
N GLY A 236 -5.40 14.00 -20.14
CA GLY A 236 -6.35 14.73 -19.32
C GLY A 236 -5.80 15.06 -17.93
N PRO A 237 -6.64 15.53 -17.01
CA PRO A 237 -6.22 15.85 -15.66
C PRO A 237 -5.80 14.59 -14.89
N SER A 238 -4.88 14.76 -13.93
CA SER A 238 -4.48 13.70 -13.01
C SER A 238 -5.60 13.36 -12.02
N TYR A 239 -5.51 12.18 -11.42
CA TYR A 239 -6.42 11.72 -10.37
C TYR A 239 -5.62 11.46 -9.08
N ALA A 240 -6.20 11.84 -7.94
CA ALA A 240 -5.59 11.65 -6.63
C ALA A 240 -6.43 10.66 -5.79
N PHE A 241 -6.13 10.56 -4.49
CA PHE A 241 -6.88 9.71 -3.58
C PHE A 241 -8.37 10.04 -3.57
N ASN A 242 -9.18 9.11 -4.04
CA ASN A 242 -10.63 9.13 -3.95
C ASN A 242 -11.15 7.70 -4.15
N GLU A 243 -11.77 7.11 -3.14
CA GLU A 243 -12.26 5.72 -3.15
C GLU A 243 -13.59 5.54 -3.92
N ASP A 244 -14.09 6.57 -4.61
CA ASP A 244 -15.28 6.48 -5.47
C ASP A 244 -14.95 5.73 -6.77
N VAL A 245 -15.34 4.46 -6.82
CA VAL A 245 -15.11 3.57 -7.97
C VAL A 245 -15.69 4.15 -9.26
N SER A 246 -16.87 4.78 -9.21
CA SER A 246 -17.53 5.34 -10.40
C SER A 246 -16.73 6.50 -11.01
N LYS A 247 -16.18 7.37 -10.16
CA LYS A 247 -15.30 8.47 -10.60
C LYS A 247 -13.99 7.96 -11.16
N TYR A 248 -13.44 6.90 -10.58
CA TYR A 248 -12.21 6.29 -11.08
C TYR A 248 -12.42 5.63 -12.44
N ILE A 249 -13.55 4.92 -12.64
CA ILE A 249 -13.94 4.38 -13.95
C ILE A 249 -14.10 5.51 -14.97
N GLN A 250 -14.74 6.60 -14.60
CA GLN A 250 -14.90 7.77 -15.49
C GLN A 250 -13.55 8.38 -15.88
N PHE A 251 -12.63 8.50 -14.94
CA PHE A 251 -11.25 8.94 -15.20
C PHE A 251 -10.57 8.07 -16.27
N LEU A 252 -10.61 6.73 -16.09
CA LEU A 252 -10.06 5.79 -17.07
C LEU A 252 -10.76 5.86 -18.43
N GLN A 253 -12.09 5.93 -18.45
CA GLN A 253 -12.86 6.03 -19.70
C GLN A 253 -12.56 7.31 -20.48
N ASN A 254 -12.39 8.43 -19.79
CA ASN A 254 -12.03 9.71 -20.41
C ASN A 254 -10.66 9.62 -21.09
N GLY A 255 -9.65 9.02 -20.44
CA GLY A 255 -8.33 8.82 -21.05
C GLY A 255 -8.38 7.96 -22.30
N LEU A 256 -9.14 6.85 -22.30
CA LEU A 256 -9.34 6.01 -23.50
C LEU A 256 -10.00 6.77 -24.63
N LYS A 257 -10.97 7.64 -24.30
CA LYS A 257 -11.64 8.45 -25.30
C LYS A 257 -10.71 9.47 -25.96
N GLU A 258 -9.90 10.16 -25.16
CA GLU A 258 -8.91 11.13 -25.69
C GLU A 258 -7.83 10.42 -26.50
N PHE A 259 -7.30 9.30 -26.05
CA PHE A 259 -6.32 8.51 -26.80
C PHE A 259 -6.84 8.08 -28.19
N LYS A 260 -8.11 7.65 -28.28
CA LYS A 260 -8.72 7.29 -29.58
C LYS A 260 -8.90 8.48 -30.52
N LYS A 261 -9.12 9.69 -29.98
CA LYS A 261 -9.22 10.90 -30.81
C LYS A 261 -7.89 11.32 -31.41
N GLU A 262 -6.79 11.14 -30.67
CA GLU A 262 -5.44 11.47 -31.15
C GLU A 262 -4.98 10.53 -32.28
N GLN A 263 -5.60 9.35 -32.41
CA GLN A 263 -5.28 8.36 -33.44
C GLN A 263 -6.09 8.53 -34.74
N GLN A 264 -7.10 9.41 -34.72
CA GLN A 264 -7.93 9.74 -35.89
C GLN A 264 -7.41 10.96 -36.64
#